data_32d954381e95d9f8868282e0666141b4
#
_entry.id   32d954381e95d9f8868282e0666141b4
#
_cell.length_a   1.000
_cell.length_b   1.000
_cell.length_c   1.000
_cell.angle_alpha   90.00
_cell.angle_beta   90.00
_cell.angle_gamma   90.00
#
_symmetry.space_group_name_H-M   'P 1'
#
loop_
_entity.id
_entity.type
_entity.pdbx_description
1 polymer ?
#
loop_
_entity_poly.entity_id
_entity_poly.type
_entity_poly.pdbx_seq_one_letter_code
_entity_poly.pdbx_strand_id
1 'polypeptide(L)'
;MYKYTTLDQAIVQERVDQYRDQLTRHLNGELAEEDFRPLRLQNGLYVQRHAPMLRVAIPYGLLSAVQLHALAVIADKYDRGYAHFSTRQNIQYNWPTLESSADILQDLAKVEMHAIQTSGNCIRNITSEQFAGVAADELIDPRPYCEILRQWSTFHPEFAHL
;
A
#
# COMPACT_ATOMS: atom_id res chain seq x y z
N MET A 1 7.29 -1.21 -15.95
CA MET A 1 6.76 -0.72 -14.67
C MET A 1 5.27 -0.52 -14.85
N TYR A 2 4.48 -0.78 -13.81
CA TYR A 2 3.04 -0.55 -13.85
C TYR A 2 2.73 0.95 -14.01
N LYS A 3 1.57 1.21 -14.62
CA LYS A 3 1.01 2.56 -14.71
C LYS A 3 -0.46 2.49 -14.28
N TYR A 4 -0.89 3.46 -13.53
CA TYR A 4 -2.30 3.59 -13.19
C TYR A 4 -3.07 4.15 -14.38
N THR A 5 -4.23 3.55 -14.63
CA THR A 5 -5.25 4.16 -15.48
C THR A 5 -5.91 5.31 -14.73
N THR A 6 -6.69 6.12 -15.43
CA THR A 6 -7.53 7.15 -14.78
C THR A 6 -8.52 6.54 -13.79
N LEU A 7 -8.98 5.32 -14.04
CA LEU A 7 -9.85 4.58 -13.13
C LEU A 7 -9.08 4.16 -11.86
N ASP A 8 -7.88 3.60 -11.99
CA ASP A 8 -7.05 3.23 -10.84
C ASP A 8 -6.78 4.44 -9.94
N GLN A 9 -6.42 5.59 -10.55
CA GLN A 9 -6.19 6.83 -9.82
C GLN A 9 -7.44 7.31 -9.07
N ALA A 10 -8.61 7.25 -9.72
CA ALA A 10 -9.87 7.61 -9.09
C ALA A 10 -10.21 6.70 -7.90
N ILE A 11 -10.05 5.38 -8.07
CA ILE A 11 -10.29 4.39 -6.99
C ILE A 11 -9.34 4.63 -5.80
N VAL A 12 -8.06 4.86 -6.06
CA VAL A 12 -7.09 5.12 -4.98
C VAL A 12 -7.42 6.41 -4.25
N GLN A 13 -7.77 7.50 -4.96
CA GLN A 13 -8.14 8.75 -4.33
C GLN A 13 -9.43 8.62 -3.52
N GLU A 14 -10.47 7.99 -4.06
CA GLU A 14 -11.72 7.72 -3.35
C GLU A 14 -11.46 6.92 -2.06
N ARG A 15 -10.57 5.93 -2.11
CA ARG A 15 -10.19 5.15 -0.94
C ARG A 15 -9.46 6.00 0.12
N VAL A 16 -8.60 6.93 -0.28
CA VAL A 16 -7.93 7.86 0.63
C VAL A 16 -8.94 8.78 1.30
N ASP A 17 -9.87 9.35 0.54
CA ASP A 17 -10.91 10.24 1.06
C ASP A 17 -11.84 9.52 2.04
N GLN A 18 -12.27 8.31 1.69
CA GLN A 18 -13.06 7.44 2.56
C GLN A 18 -12.33 7.13 3.86
N TYR A 19 -11.05 6.75 3.78
CA TYR A 19 -10.26 6.44 4.96
C TYR A 19 -10.08 7.67 5.86
N ARG A 20 -9.85 8.84 5.28
CA ARG A 20 -9.72 10.11 6.01
C ARG A 20 -11.00 10.44 6.81
N ASP A 21 -12.18 10.25 6.22
CA ASP A 21 -13.46 10.39 6.93
C ASP A 21 -13.56 9.41 8.10
N GLN A 22 -13.30 8.13 7.84
CA GLN A 22 -13.34 7.08 8.86
C GLN A 22 -12.38 7.34 10.03
N LEU A 23 -11.14 7.76 9.70
CA LEU A 23 -10.15 8.14 10.71
C LEU A 23 -10.60 9.33 11.53
N THR A 24 -11.14 10.36 10.90
CA THR A 24 -11.65 11.57 11.59
C THR A 24 -12.78 11.19 12.54
N ARG A 25 -13.74 10.40 12.12
CA ARG A 25 -14.84 9.91 12.97
C ARG A 25 -14.33 9.06 14.12
N HIS A 26 -13.32 8.22 13.89
CA HIS A 26 -12.71 7.43 14.95
C HIS A 26 -12.01 8.32 15.98
N LEU A 27 -11.21 9.29 15.56
CA LEU A 27 -10.52 10.23 16.45
C LEU A 27 -11.49 11.12 17.26
N ASN A 28 -12.66 11.42 16.70
CA ASN A 28 -13.73 12.16 17.39
C ASN A 28 -14.56 11.28 18.34
N GLY A 29 -14.32 9.96 18.38
CA GLY A 29 -15.10 9.02 19.20
C GLY A 29 -16.46 8.61 18.59
N GLU A 30 -16.73 8.96 17.33
CA GLU A 30 -17.95 8.63 16.60
C GLU A 30 -17.92 7.22 16.00
N LEU A 31 -16.73 6.64 15.83
CA LEU A 31 -16.49 5.31 15.29
C LEU A 31 -15.65 4.50 16.29
N ALA A 32 -16.22 3.43 16.83
CA ALA A 32 -15.55 2.56 17.79
C ALA A 32 -14.34 1.81 17.17
N GLU A 33 -13.37 1.40 17.98
CA GLU A 33 -12.17 0.68 17.49
C GLU A 33 -12.54 -0.63 16.80
N GLU A 34 -13.54 -1.35 17.30
CA GLU A 34 -14.01 -2.60 16.71
C GLU A 34 -14.49 -2.41 15.27
N ASP A 35 -15.18 -1.32 14.99
CA ASP A 35 -15.69 -0.96 13.66
C ASP A 35 -14.60 -0.35 12.78
N PHE A 36 -13.70 0.45 13.35
CA PHE A 36 -12.59 1.07 12.62
C PHE A 36 -11.50 0.08 12.24
N ARG A 37 -11.26 -0.94 13.05
CA ARG A 37 -10.20 -1.94 12.85
C ARG A 37 -10.24 -2.60 11.47
N PRO A 38 -11.35 -3.16 10.96
CA PRO A 38 -11.38 -3.73 9.62
C PRO A 38 -11.10 -2.69 8.54
N LEU A 39 -11.57 -1.46 8.70
CA LEU A 39 -11.40 -0.38 7.72
C LEU A 39 -9.93 0.05 7.61
N ARG A 40 -9.23 0.24 8.74
CA ARG A 40 -7.80 0.57 8.70
C ARG A 40 -6.93 -0.57 8.20
N LEU A 41 -7.30 -1.83 8.49
CA LEU A 41 -6.59 -2.99 7.96
C LEU A 41 -6.68 -3.07 6.43
N GLN A 42 -7.81 -2.74 5.82
CA GLN A 42 -7.96 -2.65 4.36
C GLN A 42 -6.99 -1.65 3.72
N ASN A 43 -6.57 -0.64 4.47
CA ASN A 43 -5.63 0.39 4.06
C ASN A 43 -4.20 0.13 4.57
N GLY A 44 -3.88 -1.11 4.94
CA GLY A 44 -2.53 -1.52 5.30
C GLY A 44 -2.06 -1.08 6.68
N LEU A 45 -2.95 -0.51 7.52
CA LEU A 45 -2.57 0.03 8.83
C LEU A 45 -2.86 -0.96 9.95
N TYR A 46 -1.81 -1.34 10.66
CA TYR A 46 -1.84 -2.10 11.91
C TYR A 46 -1.60 -1.18 13.10
N VAL A 47 -2.39 -1.32 14.15
CA VAL A 47 -2.07 -0.73 15.45
C VAL A 47 -1.37 -1.81 16.27
N GLN A 48 -0.08 -1.68 16.43
CA GLN A 48 0.77 -2.56 17.22
C GLN A 48 0.98 -2.01 18.63
N ARG A 49 1.57 -2.82 19.52
CA ARG A 49 1.73 -2.49 20.93
C ARG A 49 2.44 -1.15 21.19
N HIS A 50 3.41 -0.79 20.35
CA HIS A 50 4.26 0.39 20.59
C HIS A 50 3.99 1.55 19.63
N ALA A 51 3.52 1.25 18.42
CA ALA A 51 3.19 2.25 17.41
C ALA A 51 2.34 1.61 16.30
N PRO A 52 1.57 2.40 15.55
CA PRO A 52 1.01 1.94 14.29
C PRO A 52 2.11 1.51 13.30
N MET A 53 1.79 0.59 12.42
CA MET A 53 2.63 0.16 11.31
C MET A 53 1.83 0.22 10.02
N LEU A 54 2.32 0.95 9.04
CA LEU A 54 1.72 1.03 7.71
C LEU A 54 2.55 0.21 6.72
N ARG A 55 1.89 -0.70 6.00
CA ARG A 55 2.51 -1.47 4.93
C ARG A 55 2.04 -0.97 3.57
N VAL A 56 2.99 -0.55 2.75
CA VAL A 56 2.76 -0.03 1.39
C VAL A 56 2.93 -1.14 0.37
N ALA A 57 2.00 -1.24 -0.57
CA ALA A 57 2.06 -2.20 -1.67
C ALA A 57 3.10 -1.77 -2.71
N ILE A 58 3.97 -2.70 -3.08
CA ILE A 58 4.91 -2.53 -4.19
C ILE A 58 4.67 -3.70 -5.14
N PRO A 59 3.85 -3.52 -6.18
CA PRO A 59 3.51 -4.59 -7.10
C PRO A 59 4.76 -5.22 -7.71
N TYR A 60 4.86 -6.55 -7.56
CA TYR A 60 5.99 -7.39 -8.01
C TYR A 60 7.38 -6.79 -7.73
N GLY A 61 7.49 -6.02 -6.62
CA GLY A 61 8.76 -5.46 -6.14
C GLY A 61 9.33 -4.32 -6.98
N LEU A 62 8.59 -3.80 -7.97
CA LEU A 62 9.12 -2.82 -8.93
C LEU A 62 8.78 -1.38 -8.51
N LEU A 63 9.81 -0.55 -8.37
CA LEU A 63 9.71 0.87 -8.00
C LEU A 63 10.34 1.76 -9.07
N SER A 64 9.73 2.91 -9.31
CA SER A 64 10.37 4.00 -10.03
C SER A 64 11.25 4.85 -9.10
N ALA A 65 12.17 5.63 -9.67
CA ALA A 65 12.97 6.58 -8.91
C ALA A 65 12.09 7.64 -8.21
N VAL A 66 10.99 8.07 -8.85
CA VAL A 66 10.03 9.01 -8.26
C VAL A 66 9.33 8.40 -7.05
N GLN A 67 8.90 7.14 -7.15
CA GLN A 67 8.27 6.42 -6.05
C GLN A 67 9.25 6.19 -4.89
N LEU A 68 10.49 5.78 -5.20
CA LEU A 68 11.51 5.57 -4.18
C LEU A 68 11.83 6.88 -3.44
N HIS A 69 11.92 8.00 -4.17
CA HIS A 69 12.11 9.32 -3.57
C HIS A 69 10.92 9.71 -2.67
N ALA A 70 9.69 9.50 -3.13
CA ALA A 70 8.50 9.78 -2.32
C ALA A 70 8.47 8.93 -1.04
N LEU A 71 8.84 7.65 -1.12
CA LEU A 71 8.96 6.77 0.05
C LEU A 71 10.01 7.28 1.06
N ALA A 72 11.15 7.81 0.58
CA ALA A 72 12.16 8.42 1.45
C ALA A 72 11.62 9.68 2.15
N VAL A 73 10.95 10.57 1.39
CA VAL A 73 10.31 11.77 1.96
C VAL A 73 9.24 11.41 3.01
N ILE A 74 8.44 10.37 2.76
CA ILE A 74 7.46 9.86 3.73
C ILE A 74 8.15 9.36 4.99
N ALA A 75 9.27 8.61 4.86
CA ALA A 75 10.04 8.13 5.99
C ALA A 75 10.55 9.29 6.87
N ASP A 76 11.10 10.32 6.26
CA ASP A 76 11.61 11.50 6.96
C ASP A 76 10.51 12.32 7.63
N LYS A 77 9.35 12.44 6.97
CA LYS A 77 8.27 13.31 7.43
C LYS A 77 7.37 12.67 8.48
N TYR A 78 7.09 11.36 8.36
CA TYR A 78 6.05 10.69 9.15
C TYR A 78 6.55 9.51 9.98
N ASP A 79 7.80 9.06 9.76
CA ASP A 79 8.42 7.97 10.49
C ASP A 79 9.75 8.46 11.11
N ARG A 80 10.74 7.63 11.24
CA ARG A 80 12.05 7.92 11.87
C ARG A 80 13.20 8.02 10.85
N GLY A 81 12.90 8.39 9.61
CA GLY A 81 13.87 8.53 8.53
C GLY A 81 14.30 7.19 7.90
N TYR A 82 13.56 6.10 8.15
CA TYR A 82 13.83 4.82 7.53
C TYR A 82 12.53 4.03 7.29
N ALA A 83 12.61 3.02 6.42
CA ALA A 83 11.54 2.08 6.16
C ALA A 83 12.10 0.66 6.09
N HIS A 84 11.24 -0.35 6.15
CA HIS A 84 11.61 -1.75 6.19
C HIS A 84 11.04 -2.51 4.99
N PHE A 85 11.89 -3.16 4.20
CA PHE A 85 11.45 -4.03 3.12
C PHE A 85 10.96 -5.36 3.68
N SER A 86 9.80 -5.82 3.21
CA SER A 86 9.22 -7.08 3.65
C SER A 86 9.57 -8.23 2.70
N THR A 87 9.46 -9.47 3.20
CA THR A 87 9.68 -10.69 2.40
C THR A 87 8.72 -10.85 1.22
N ARG A 88 7.61 -10.11 1.21
CA ARG A 88 6.66 -10.08 0.08
C ARG A 88 6.84 -8.84 -0.81
N GLN A 89 8.06 -8.31 -0.88
CA GLN A 89 8.43 -7.18 -1.74
C GLN A 89 7.62 -5.90 -1.46
N ASN A 90 7.05 -5.76 -0.28
CA ASN A 90 6.41 -4.53 0.18
C ASN A 90 7.40 -3.71 1.01
N ILE A 91 7.04 -2.46 1.31
CA ILE A 91 7.74 -1.64 2.28
C ILE A 91 6.82 -1.33 3.46
N GLN A 92 7.38 -1.15 4.66
CA GLN A 92 6.59 -0.80 5.84
C GLN A 92 7.28 0.29 6.66
N TYR A 93 6.44 1.18 7.17
CA TYR A 93 6.78 2.19 8.16
C TYR A 93 6.31 1.70 9.52
N ASN A 94 7.17 1.75 10.53
CA ASN A 94 6.90 1.10 11.83
C ASN A 94 6.54 2.09 12.95
N TRP A 95 6.64 3.40 12.68
CA TRP A 95 6.47 4.45 13.68
C TRP A 95 5.58 5.62 13.24
N PRO A 96 4.74 5.52 12.20
CA PRO A 96 3.81 6.61 11.89
C PRO A 96 2.83 6.78 13.05
N THR A 97 2.27 7.96 13.19
CA THR A 97 1.14 8.16 14.10
C THR A 97 -0.17 7.76 13.43
N LEU A 98 -1.19 7.44 14.22
CA LEU A 98 -2.52 7.15 13.68
C LEU A 98 -3.07 8.35 12.90
N GLU A 99 -2.90 9.55 13.45
CA GLU A 99 -3.37 10.81 12.88
C GLU A 99 -2.75 11.12 11.52
N SER A 100 -1.46 10.79 11.33
CA SER A 100 -0.75 11.04 10.07
C SER A 100 -1.05 10.01 8.97
N SER A 101 -1.70 8.92 9.30
CA SER A 101 -1.87 7.79 8.37
C SER A 101 -2.63 8.16 7.08
N ALA A 102 -3.66 9.01 7.16
CA ALA A 102 -4.39 9.48 5.99
C ALA A 102 -3.54 10.39 5.08
N ASP A 103 -2.64 11.19 5.67
CA ASP A 103 -1.73 12.05 4.90
C ASP A 103 -0.65 11.22 4.19
N ILE A 104 -0.16 10.16 4.82
CA ILE A 104 0.75 9.20 4.18
C ILE A 104 0.07 8.54 2.97
N LEU A 105 -1.17 8.06 3.12
CA LEU A 105 -1.93 7.48 2.01
C LEU A 105 -2.15 8.49 0.87
N GLN A 106 -2.40 9.76 1.20
CA GLN A 106 -2.52 10.83 0.20
C GLN A 106 -1.19 11.09 -0.52
N ASP A 107 -0.07 11.12 0.18
CA ASP A 107 1.24 11.33 -0.44
C ASP A 107 1.64 10.13 -1.32
N LEU A 108 1.26 8.90 -0.95
CA LEU A 108 1.41 7.70 -1.79
C LEU A 108 0.56 7.78 -3.06
N ALA A 109 -0.70 8.21 -2.96
CA ALA A 109 -1.61 8.33 -4.11
C ALA A 109 -1.07 9.26 -5.21
N LYS A 110 -0.37 10.33 -4.84
CA LYS A 110 0.27 11.29 -5.78
C LYS A 110 1.33 10.64 -6.68
N VAL A 111 1.90 9.51 -6.26
CA VAL A 111 2.95 8.80 -7.00
C VAL A 111 2.52 7.41 -7.45
N GLU A 112 1.21 7.21 -7.62
CA GLU A 112 0.63 5.94 -8.09
C GLU A 112 0.95 4.76 -7.16
N MET A 113 0.85 4.98 -5.85
CA MET A 113 1.06 3.97 -4.82
C MET A 113 -0.12 3.93 -3.84
N HIS A 114 -0.28 2.80 -3.18
CA HIS A 114 -1.32 2.57 -2.17
C HIS A 114 -0.87 1.54 -1.13
N ALA A 115 -1.68 1.33 -0.10
CA ALA A 115 -1.47 0.31 0.93
C ALA A 115 -2.56 -0.79 0.93
N ILE A 116 -3.39 -0.84 -0.10
CA ILE A 116 -4.44 -1.85 -0.29
C ILE A 116 -3.78 -3.22 -0.54
N GLN A 117 -4.41 -4.32 -0.08
CA GLN A 117 -3.92 -5.70 -0.22
C GLN A 117 -2.61 -6.01 0.54
N THR A 118 -2.28 -5.23 1.53
CA THR A 118 -1.09 -5.46 2.35
C THR A 118 -1.41 -5.98 3.74
N SER A 119 -2.70 -5.99 4.11
CA SER A 119 -3.20 -6.33 5.44
C SER A 119 -4.64 -6.87 5.37
N GLY A 120 -5.06 -7.52 6.44
CA GLY A 120 -6.40 -8.10 6.52
C GLY A 120 -6.54 -9.41 5.74
N ASN A 121 -7.77 -9.85 5.55
CA ASN A 121 -8.12 -11.06 4.80
C ASN A 121 -8.43 -10.70 3.35
N CYS A 122 -7.40 -10.59 2.53
CA CYS A 122 -7.46 -10.18 1.13
C CYS A 122 -6.39 -10.91 0.30
N ILE A 123 -6.53 -10.87 -1.02
CA ILE A 123 -5.48 -11.34 -1.91
C ILE A 123 -4.21 -10.51 -1.69
N ARG A 124 -3.06 -11.16 -1.63
CA ARG A 124 -1.80 -10.51 -1.30
C ARG A 124 -1.11 -9.92 -2.54
N ASN A 125 -0.11 -9.06 -2.27
CA ASN A 125 0.76 -8.51 -3.30
C ASN A 125 1.28 -9.59 -4.24
N ILE A 126 1.25 -9.32 -5.53
CA ILE A 126 1.92 -10.15 -6.54
C ILE A 126 3.42 -9.96 -6.37
N THR A 127 4.16 -11.06 -6.26
CA THR A 127 5.62 -11.05 -6.12
C THR A 127 6.27 -11.65 -7.35
N SER A 128 7.48 -11.22 -7.67
CA SER A 128 8.27 -11.71 -8.79
C SER A 128 9.70 -12.00 -8.33
N GLU A 129 10.46 -12.64 -9.19
CA GLU A 129 11.89 -12.85 -9.00
C GLU A 129 12.63 -11.51 -9.11
N GLN A 130 13.67 -11.30 -8.28
CA GLN A 130 14.37 -10.00 -8.18
C GLN A 130 15.14 -9.60 -9.44
N PHE A 131 15.54 -10.56 -10.26
CA PHE A 131 16.23 -10.33 -11.53
C PHE A 131 15.31 -10.44 -12.75
N ALA A 132 13.99 -10.43 -12.54
CA ALA A 132 13.00 -10.47 -13.62
C ALA A 132 13.28 -9.40 -14.68
N GLY A 133 13.38 -9.82 -15.95
CA GLY A 133 13.67 -8.97 -17.09
C GLY A 133 15.14 -8.65 -17.31
N VAL A 134 16.07 -9.19 -16.49
CA VAL A 134 17.52 -8.95 -16.61
C VAL A 134 18.38 -10.20 -16.40
N ALA A 135 17.79 -11.31 -15.94
CA ALA A 135 18.54 -12.57 -15.75
C ALA A 135 18.95 -13.15 -17.10
N ALA A 136 20.22 -13.56 -17.22
CA ALA A 136 20.80 -14.06 -18.49
C ALA A 136 20.19 -15.41 -18.93
N ASP A 137 19.65 -16.18 -18.00
CA ASP A 137 19.01 -17.48 -18.21
C ASP A 137 17.47 -17.42 -18.15
N GLU A 138 16.89 -16.22 -18.17
CA GLU A 138 15.45 -16.04 -18.15
C GLU A 138 14.81 -16.55 -19.46
N LEU A 139 13.87 -17.46 -19.34
CA LEU A 139 13.13 -18.00 -20.48
C LEU A 139 12.00 -17.08 -20.94
N ILE A 140 11.36 -16.41 -19.99
CA ILE A 140 10.24 -15.49 -20.23
C ILE A 140 10.29 -14.41 -19.15
N ASP A 141 10.17 -13.13 -19.54
CA ASP A 141 10.00 -12.03 -18.60
C ASP A 141 8.64 -12.14 -17.88
N PRO A 142 8.60 -12.35 -16.54
CA PRO A 142 7.36 -12.53 -15.80
C PRO A 142 6.61 -11.21 -15.54
N ARG A 143 7.25 -10.06 -15.69
CA ARG A 143 6.67 -8.74 -15.33
C ARG A 143 5.36 -8.41 -16.04
N PRO A 144 5.18 -8.67 -17.35
CA PRO A 144 3.89 -8.45 -18.02
C PRO A 144 2.77 -9.30 -17.42
N TYR A 145 3.04 -10.53 -17.04
CA TYR A 145 2.06 -11.43 -16.41
C TYR A 145 1.71 -10.96 -15.00
N CYS A 146 2.70 -10.53 -14.22
CA CYS A 146 2.48 -9.93 -12.90
C CYS A 146 1.58 -8.69 -12.99
N GLU A 147 1.78 -7.85 -14.02
CA GLU A 147 0.96 -6.66 -14.23
C GLU A 147 -0.49 -7.02 -14.59
N ILE A 148 -0.72 -8.03 -15.43
CA ILE A 148 -2.08 -8.53 -15.74
C ILE A 148 -2.77 -9.02 -14.45
N LEU A 149 -2.07 -9.80 -13.63
CA LEU A 149 -2.60 -10.29 -12.36
C LEU A 149 -2.89 -9.14 -11.39
N ARG A 150 -2.02 -8.14 -11.32
CA ARG A 150 -2.25 -6.94 -10.51
C ARG A 150 -3.52 -6.21 -10.95
N GLN A 151 -3.63 -5.90 -12.23
CA GLN A 151 -4.79 -5.19 -12.78
C GLN A 151 -6.10 -5.93 -12.49
N TRP A 152 -6.07 -7.26 -12.63
CA TRP A 152 -7.25 -8.08 -12.36
C TRP A 152 -7.60 -8.12 -10.87
N SER A 153 -6.63 -8.19 -9.97
CA SER A 153 -6.90 -8.51 -8.56
C SER A 153 -6.90 -7.32 -7.61
N THR A 154 -6.12 -6.24 -7.90
CA THR A 154 -5.84 -5.21 -6.88
C THR A 154 -7.08 -4.45 -6.43
N PHE A 155 -7.94 -4.07 -7.35
CA PHE A 155 -9.14 -3.29 -7.04
C PHE A 155 -10.45 -4.09 -7.22
N HIS A 156 -10.34 -5.40 -7.41
CA HIS A 156 -11.51 -6.25 -7.58
C HIS A 156 -12.22 -6.46 -6.23
N PRO A 157 -13.53 -6.17 -6.13
CA PRO A 157 -14.23 -6.20 -4.85
C PRO A 157 -14.19 -7.56 -4.15
N GLU A 158 -14.26 -8.66 -4.92
CA GLU A 158 -14.25 -10.02 -4.39
C GLU A 158 -12.91 -10.42 -3.76
N PHE A 159 -11.81 -9.73 -4.09
CA PHE A 159 -10.48 -10.00 -3.54
C PHE A 159 -10.09 -9.07 -2.39
N ALA A 160 -10.91 -8.08 -2.10
CA ALA A 160 -10.70 -7.17 -0.97
C ALA A 160 -11.07 -7.80 0.39
N HIS A 161 -11.94 -8.82 0.35
CA HIS A 161 -12.39 -9.58 1.52
C HIS A 161 -12.56 -11.05 1.13
N LEU A 162 -11.67 -11.90 1.64
CA LEU A 162 -11.72 -13.35 1.48
C LEU A 162 -12.22 -14.00 2.77
#